data_a840c0bd12651bcab432be760d0bb4e5
#
_entry.id   a840c0bd12651bcab432be760d0bb4e5
#
_cell.length_a   1.000
_cell.length_b   1.000
_cell.length_c   1.000
_cell.angle_alpha   90.00
_cell.angle_beta   90.00
_cell.angle_gamma   90.00
#
_symmetry.space_group_name_H-M   'P 1'
#
loop_
_entity.id
_entity.type
_entity.pdbx_description
1 polymer ?
#
loop_
_entity_poly.entity_id
_entity_poly.type
_entity_poly.pdbx_seq_one_letter_code
_entity_poly.pdbx_strand_id
1 'polypeptide(L)'
;FTLAIAVLLSSITALTLTPVLAARFLRPHAESHGPVARLGTFLTRFYAATLRLCLNAPLVALFVAGLFAAAAVASFSLLKQELTPPEDRAAVLFSVQAPQGVSLEYTNQKMRQIEELVEPLRASGEVTSIFSITGQGGSDNRGFIVVTLADWALRDRSQQEIADDLQAGLRDVIGVRAFAMQPNSLGIRGAGQGLSFALVGDDYGRLADAAKALVAQMESDPRFGQVRLGYDTTQPQLFVEIDRTRAEDLGVNIAGMGEALQAVLDGSTVGTLFLDDDSFDIRLVSTSDPVNDPGDLERIFVPSRDGQMVPISSFVTLTERAVAPQLEREAQMRAVPVTAGLGDDLALGDALAEVQAMAAPLLSADMRIVPLAEAATLGETSSGMMVTFGIALAVVFLVLAAQFESFVSAVIVMATVPLGLACAVFALLATGGSMNVYSQIGLVLLVGIMAKNGILI
;
A
#
# COMPACT_ATOMS: atom_id res chain seq x y z
N PHE A 1 23.39 8.13 -0.96
CA PHE A 1 24.50 8.91 -1.53
C PHE A 1 24.41 10.38 -1.13
N THR A 2 23.32 11.09 -1.37
CA THR A 2 23.14 12.53 -1.05
C THR A 2 23.48 12.84 0.42
N LEU A 3 22.98 12.03 1.35
CA LEU A 3 23.23 12.17 2.76
C LEU A 3 24.71 11.97 3.13
N ALA A 4 25.34 10.92 2.58
CA ALA A 4 26.76 10.65 2.81
C ALA A 4 27.65 11.80 2.32
N ILE A 5 27.35 12.32 1.12
CA ILE A 5 28.04 13.49 0.55
C ILE A 5 27.82 14.74 1.42
N ALA A 6 26.58 14.99 1.88
CA ALA A 6 26.27 16.13 2.74
C ALA A 6 27.04 16.07 4.09
N VAL A 7 27.13 14.89 4.70
CA VAL A 7 27.88 14.70 5.95
C VAL A 7 29.39 14.88 5.72
N LEU A 8 29.95 14.37 4.62
CA LEU A 8 31.34 14.56 4.25
C LEU A 8 31.66 16.05 4.02
N LEU A 9 30.86 16.74 3.21
CA LEU A 9 31.04 18.18 2.97
C LEU A 9 30.91 19.00 4.26
N SER A 10 29.95 18.65 5.13
CA SER A 10 29.78 19.28 6.43
C SER A 10 31.04 19.07 7.32
N SER A 11 31.63 17.89 7.30
CA SER A 11 32.84 17.59 8.07
C SER A 11 34.04 18.35 7.54
N ILE A 12 34.25 18.40 6.22
CA ILE A 12 35.32 19.19 5.58
C ILE A 12 35.15 20.67 5.94
N THR A 13 33.93 21.20 5.81
CA THR A 13 33.64 22.61 6.14
C THR A 13 33.91 22.92 7.61
N ALA A 14 33.48 22.05 8.54
CA ALA A 14 33.70 22.24 9.96
C ALA A 14 35.19 22.21 10.35
N LEU A 15 35.99 21.33 9.74
CA LEU A 15 37.41 21.15 10.06
C LEU A 15 38.33 22.12 9.32
N THR A 16 37.90 22.72 8.21
CA THR A 16 38.72 23.60 7.39
C THR A 16 38.24 25.05 7.38
N LEU A 17 37.02 25.26 6.86
CA LEU A 17 36.49 26.62 6.65
C LEU A 17 36.20 27.34 7.96
N THR A 18 35.59 26.67 8.92
CA THR A 18 35.20 27.28 10.20
C THR A 18 36.40 27.76 11.02
N PRO A 19 37.49 26.98 11.22
CA PRO A 19 38.69 27.46 11.91
C PRO A 19 39.40 28.61 11.16
N VAL A 20 39.49 28.51 9.84
CA VAL A 20 40.13 29.55 9.01
C VAL A 20 39.35 30.86 9.11
N LEU A 21 38.01 30.83 9.00
CA LEU A 21 37.18 32.02 9.16
C LEU A 21 37.27 32.59 10.57
N ALA A 22 37.23 31.72 11.61
CA ALA A 22 37.37 32.13 12.98
C ALA A 22 38.73 32.84 13.20
N ALA A 23 39.83 32.25 12.74
CA ALA A 23 41.17 32.85 12.87
C ALA A 23 41.32 34.18 12.12
N ARG A 24 40.60 34.37 11.01
CA ARG A 24 40.72 35.57 10.18
C ARG A 24 39.78 36.69 10.57
N PHE A 25 38.58 36.37 11.05
CA PHE A 25 37.51 37.38 11.33
C PHE A 25 37.27 37.61 12.81
N LEU A 26 37.60 36.66 13.70
CA LEU A 26 37.46 36.88 15.15
C LEU A 26 38.67 37.63 15.69
N ARG A 27 38.46 38.83 16.23
CA ARG A 27 39.47 39.62 16.91
C ARG A 27 39.56 39.13 18.37
N PRO A 28 40.73 38.79 18.92
CA PRO A 28 40.88 38.49 20.33
C PRO A 28 40.57 39.76 21.15
N HIS A 29 39.75 39.62 22.21
CA HIS A 29 39.43 40.65 23.18
C HIS A 29 38.57 41.83 22.72
N ALA A 30 37.74 41.71 21.73
CA ALA A 30 36.69 42.69 21.49
C ALA A 30 35.60 42.53 22.59
N GLU A 31 35.57 43.42 23.58
CA GLU A 31 34.41 43.54 24.50
C GLU A 31 33.19 43.92 23.64
N SER A 32 32.36 42.91 23.36
CA SER A 32 31.17 43.16 22.57
C SER A 32 30.09 43.75 23.47
N HIS A 33 29.80 45.03 23.26
CA HIS A 33 28.71 45.75 23.88
C HIS A 33 27.53 45.81 22.94
N GLY A 34 26.43 45.11 23.25
CA GLY A 34 25.22 45.11 22.41
C GLY A 34 24.19 44.07 22.84
N PRO A 35 22.98 44.11 22.26
CA PRO A 35 21.92 43.15 22.64
C PRO A 35 22.29 41.71 22.33
N VAL A 36 23.03 41.47 21.25
CA VAL A 36 23.55 40.12 20.89
C VAL A 36 24.55 39.62 21.93
N ALA A 37 25.45 40.45 22.42
CA ALA A 37 26.40 40.09 23.49
C ALA A 37 25.70 39.76 24.82
N ARG A 38 24.65 40.51 25.18
CA ARG A 38 23.84 40.21 26.36
C ARG A 38 23.12 38.87 26.27
N LEU A 39 22.56 38.55 25.10
CA LEU A 39 21.96 37.25 24.80
C LEU A 39 23.01 36.12 24.92
N GLY A 40 24.18 36.32 24.31
CA GLY A 40 25.30 35.38 24.40
C GLY A 40 25.74 35.14 25.84
N THR A 41 25.94 36.20 26.65
CA THR A 41 26.31 36.06 28.06
C THR A 41 25.20 35.40 28.91
N PHE A 42 23.94 35.65 28.61
CA PHE A 42 22.81 34.99 29.26
C PHE A 42 22.81 33.49 28.94
N LEU A 43 22.92 33.11 27.67
CA LEU A 43 23.00 31.68 27.26
C LEU A 43 24.18 30.96 27.89
N THR A 44 25.36 31.61 27.90
CA THR A 44 26.55 31.02 28.51
C THR A 44 26.39 30.83 30.04
N ARG A 45 25.80 31.80 30.72
CA ARG A 45 25.53 31.70 32.18
C ARG A 45 24.50 30.61 32.46
N PHE A 46 23.43 30.55 31.67
CA PHE A 46 22.42 29.51 31.81
C PHE A 46 23.01 28.11 31.57
N TYR A 47 23.77 27.94 30.51
CA TYR A 47 24.48 26.67 30.21
C TYR A 47 25.44 26.29 31.35
N ALA A 48 26.28 27.21 31.79
CA ALA A 48 27.22 26.95 32.86
C ALA A 48 26.53 26.61 34.21
N ALA A 49 25.37 27.21 34.49
CA ALA A 49 24.58 26.92 35.69
C ALA A 49 23.98 25.50 35.63
N THR A 50 23.36 25.13 34.47
CA THR A 50 22.79 23.79 34.28
C THR A 50 23.87 22.72 34.28
N LEU A 51 25.02 22.96 33.65
CA LEU A 51 26.14 22.03 33.63
C LEU A 51 26.69 21.81 35.07
N ARG A 52 26.87 22.87 35.86
CA ARG A 52 27.29 22.75 37.26
C ARG A 52 26.29 21.97 38.09
N LEU A 53 25.00 22.15 37.87
CA LEU A 53 23.96 21.41 38.57
C LEU A 53 24.06 19.90 38.26
N CYS A 54 24.23 19.54 36.99
CA CYS A 54 24.41 18.16 36.58
C CYS A 54 25.69 17.52 37.12
N LEU A 55 26.80 18.26 37.11
CA LEU A 55 28.10 17.78 37.64
C LEU A 55 28.11 17.65 39.15
N ASN A 56 27.37 18.48 39.89
CA ASN A 56 27.27 18.39 41.34
C ASN A 56 26.40 17.21 41.82
N ALA A 57 25.52 16.73 40.99
CA ALA A 57 24.62 15.59 41.29
C ALA A 57 24.53 14.59 40.13
N PRO A 58 25.63 13.89 39.77
CA PRO A 58 25.71 13.06 38.59
C PRO A 58 24.72 11.89 38.62
N LEU A 59 24.46 11.30 39.76
CA LEU A 59 23.49 10.20 39.88
C LEU A 59 22.06 10.67 39.63
N VAL A 60 21.73 11.88 40.06
CA VAL A 60 20.39 12.49 39.76
C VAL A 60 20.28 12.78 38.28
N ALA A 61 21.32 13.32 37.65
CA ALA A 61 21.34 13.58 36.23
C ALA A 61 21.16 12.27 35.40
N LEU A 62 21.85 11.22 35.77
CA LEU A 62 21.70 9.90 35.15
C LEU A 62 20.32 9.29 35.38
N PHE A 63 19.75 9.45 36.57
CA PHE A 63 18.40 8.97 36.88
C PHE A 63 17.35 9.69 36.04
N VAL A 64 17.44 11.03 35.96
CA VAL A 64 16.52 11.84 35.13
C VAL A 64 16.67 11.47 33.64
N ALA A 65 17.88 11.30 33.14
CA ALA A 65 18.15 10.87 31.78
C ALA A 65 17.57 9.46 31.49
N GLY A 66 17.75 8.53 32.44
CA GLY A 66 17.18 7.20 32.35
C GLY A 66 15.65 7.19 32.38
N LEU A 67 15.05 8.02 33.25
CA LEU A 67 13.60 8.19 33.31
C LEU A 67 13.04 8.78 32.02
N PHE A 68 13.72 9.77 31.44
CA PHE A 68 13.35 10.38 30.17
C PHE A 68 13.41 9.37 29.01
N ALA A 69 14.49 8.56 28.95
CA ALA A 69 14.61 7.50 27.96
C ALA A 69 13.54 6.41 28.15
N ALA A 70 13.27 6.00 29.39
CA ALA A 70 12.22 5.03 29.71
C ALA A 70 10.82 5.55 29.33
N ALA A 71 10.54 6.82 29.61
CA ALA A 71 9.29 7.46 29.19
C ALA A 71 9.12 7.48 27.66
N ALA A 72 10.21 7.72 26.92
CA ALA A 72 10.16 7.67 25.44
C ALA A 72 9.89 6.24 24.93
N VAL A 73 10.49 5.21 25.53
CA VAL A 73 10.21 3.80 25.20
C VAL A 73 8.74 3.45 25.48
N ALA A 74 8.20 3.88 26.62
CA ALA A 74 6.79 3.67 26.95
C ALA A 74 5.86 4.42 25.98
N SER A 75 6.26 5.62 25.56
CA SER A 75 5.49 6.44 24.62
C SER A 75 5.62 6.00 23.17
N PHE A 76 6.61 5.15 22.86
CA PHE A 76 6.80 4.63 21.50
C PHE A 76 5.59 3.83 20.99
N SER A 77 4.93 3.10 21.88
CA SER A 77 3.70 2.35 21.55
C SER A 77 2.48 3.25 21.25
N LEU A 78 2.55 4.53 21.53
CA LEU A 78 1.51 5.51 21.20
C LEU A 78 1.69 6.12 19.80
N LEU A 79 2.84 5.88 19.15
CA LEU A 79 3.07 6.36 17.80
C LEU A 79 2.30 5.50 16.80
N LYS A 80 1.57 6.13 15.91
CA LYS A 80 0.91 5.47 14.77
C LYS A 80 1.96 4.73 13.94
N GLN A 81 1.69 3.47 13.60
CA GLN A 81 2.58 2.66 12.76
C GLN A 81 2.04 2.60 11.34
N GLU A 82 2.73 3.26 10.44
CA GLU A 82 2.40 3.37 9.03
C GLU A 82 3.62 3.00 8.18
N LEU A 83 3.40 2.60 6.94
CA LEU A 83 4.51 2.38 6.03
C LEU A 83 5.05 3.70 5.48
N THR A 84 4.13 4.53 4.97
CA THR A 84 4.40 5.90 4.49
C THR A 84 3.35 6.84 5.05
N PRO A 85 3.70 8.08 5.40
CA PRO A 85 2.71 9.07 5.75
C PRO A 85 1.88 9.45 4.52
N PRO A 86 0.67 10.00 4.67
CA PRO A 86 -0.08 10.59 3.56
C PRO A 86 0.77 11.63 2.82
N GLU A 87 0.88 11.46 1.50
CA GLU A 87 1.69 12.34 0.65
C GLU A 87 0.79 13.07 -0.34
N ASP A 88 1.04 14.36 -0.54
CA ASP A 88 0.40 15.10 -1.62
C ASP A 88 1.26 15.04 -2.88
N ARG A 89 0.85 14.24 -3.85
CA ARG A 89 1.51 14.03 -5.13
C ARG A 89 0.73 14.59 -6.32
N ALA A 90 -0.24 15.43 -6.03
CA ALA A 90 -1.15 16.01 -7.02
C ALA A 90 -1.85 14.94 -7.89
N ALA A 91 -2.17 13.79 -7.33
CA ALA A 91 -2.88 12.72 -8.04
C ALA A 91 -3.78 11.91 -7.09
N VAL A 92 -5.01 11.67 -7.49
CA VAL A 92 -5.96 10.79 -6.82
C VAL A 92 -6.32 9.67 -7.79
N LEU A 93 -6.23 8.43 -7.31
CA LEU A 93 -6.54 7.23 -8.08
C LEU A 93 -7.87 6.66 -7.59
N PHE A 94 -8.72 6.18 -8.50
CA PHE A 94 -9.93 5.48 -8.14
C PHE A 94 -9.86 4.05 -8.66
N SER A 95 -10.12 3.10 -7.77
CA SER A 95 -10.42 1.73 -8.16
C SER A 95 -11.92 1.55 -8.13
N VAL A 96 -12.48 1.15 -9.24
CA VAL A 96 -13.92 0.96 -9.43
C VAL A 96 -14.20 -0.51 -9.68
N GLN A 97 -15.16 -1.07 -8.96
CA GLN A 97 -15.60 -2.44 -9.13
C GLN A 97 -17.12 -2.51 -9.21
N ALA A 98 -17.63 -2.94 -10.36
CA ALA A 98 -19.01 -3.28 -10.57
C ALA A 98 -19.32 -4.73 -10.09
N PRO A 99 -20.58 -5.13 -9.95
CA PRO A 99 -20.97 -6.49 -9.64
C PRO A 99 -20.40 -7.51 -10.63
N GLN A 100 -20.28 -8.76 -10.21
CA GLN A 100 -19.87 -9.83 -11.12
C GLN A 100 -20.94 -10.10 -12.17
N GLY A 101 -20.51 -10.43 -13.40
CA GLY A 101 -21.41 -10.76 -14.50
C GLY A 101 -22.04 -9.58 -15.23
N VAL A 102 -21.68 -8.32 -14.87
CA VAL A 102 -22.12 -7.16 -15.65
C VAL A 102 -21.31 -7.01 -16.94
N SER A 103 -21.90 -6.37 -17.93
CA SER A 103 -21.22 -6.06 -19.19
C SER A 103 -20.20 -4.92 -19.04
N LEU A 104 -19.23 -4.86 -19.95
CA LEU A 104 -18.27 -3.78 -20.06
C LEU A 104 -18.98 -2.42 -20.23
N GLU A 105 -20.08 -2.38 -20.96
CA GLU A 105 -20.87 -1.16 -21.18
C GLU A 105 -21.50 -0.63 -19.88
N TYR A 106 -22.02 -1.53 -19.04
CA TYR A 106 -22.50 -1.14 -17.70
C TYR A 106 -21.40 -0.49 -16.87
N THR A 107 -20.23 -1.14 -16.82
CA THR A 107 -19.07 -0.61 -16.09
C THR A 107 -18.64 0.75 -16.66
N ASN A 108 -18.58 0.88 -17.98
CA ASN A 108 -18.24 2.13 -18.65
C ASN A 108 -19.25 3.26 -18.33
N GLN A 109 -20.53 2.96 -18.29
CA GLN A 109 -21.55 3.94 -17.88
C GLN A 109 -21.34 4.42 -16.44
N LYS A 110 -20.95 3.50 -15.53
CA LYS A 110 -20.67 3.87 -14.14
C LYS A 110 -19.38 4.67 -14.00
N MET A 111 -18.36 4.34 -14.79
CA MET A 111 -17.12 5.12 -14.86
C MET A 111 -17.41 6.57 -15.29
N ARG A 112 -18.25 6.78 -16.28
CA ARG A 112 -18.68 8.14 -16.70
C ARG A 112 -19.40 8.90 -15.59
N GLN A 113 -20.26 8.24 -14.79
CA GLN A 113 -20.88 8.88 -13.64
C GLN A 113 -19.85 9.35 -12.59
N ILE A 114 -18.75 8.60 -12.41
CA ILE A 114 -17.66 9.02 -11.52
C ILE A 114 -16.87 10.19 -12.15
N GLU A 115 -16.62 10.17 -13.46
CA GLU A 115 -15.99 11.29 -14.15
C GLU A 115 -16.82 12.60 -14.01
N GLU A 116 -18.14 12.51 -14.09
CA GLU A 116 -19.06 13.64 -13.88
C GLU A 116 -18.95 14.23 -12.47
N LEU A 117 -18.63 13.42 -11.44
CA LEU A 117 -18.36 13.93 -10.08
C LEU A 117 -17.06 14.74 -10.00
N VAL A 118 -16.10 14.46 -10.86
CA VAL A 118 -14.81 15.16 -10.90
C VAL A 118 -14.87 16.43 -11.74
N GLU A 119 -15.80 16.53 -12.69
CA GLU A 119 -15.88 17.64 -13.65
C GLU A 119 -16.02 19.04 -12.99
N PRO A 120 -16.75 19.24 -11.87
CA PRO A 120 -16.75 20.52 -11.15
C PRO A 120 -15.36 20.96 -10.67
N LEU A 121 -14.51 20.00 -10.25
CA LEU A 121 -13.14 20.28 -9.81
C LEU A 121 -12.22 20.62 -11.00
N ARG A 122 -12.53 20.06 -12.16
CA ARG A 122 -11.83 20.43 -13.41
C ARG A 122 -12.24 21.83 -13.87
N ALA A 123 -13.51 22.17 -13.76
CA ALA A 123 -14.01 23.50 -14.09
C ALA A 123 -13.46 24.59 -13.15
N SER A 124 -13.22 24.28 -11.86
CA SER A 124 -12.57 25.20 -10.91
C SER A 124 -11.06 25.33 -11.14
N GLY A 125 -10.43 24.43 -11.91
CA GLY A 125 -8.99 24.42 -12.17
C GLY A 125 -8.17 23.61 -11.15
N GLU A 126 -8.81 22.95 -10.18
CA GLU A 126 -8.11 22.09 -9.22
C GLU A 126 -7.67 20.74 -9.83
N VAL A 127 -8.37 20.30 -10.89
CA VAL A 127 -8.04 19.09 -11.68
C VAL A 127 -7.56 19.48 -13.06
N THR A 128 -6.42 18.96 -13.48
CA THR A 128 -5.82 19.22 -14.80
C THR A 128 -6.18 18.17 -15.83
N SER A 129 -6.28 16.89 -15.43
CA SER A 129 -6.62 15.80 -16.35
C SER A 129 -7.31 14.65 -15.62
N ILE A 130 -8.15 13.93 -16.37
CA ILE A 130 -8.81 12.71 -15.95
C ILE A 130 -8.45 11.65 -17.00
N PHE A 131 -7.95 10.51 -16.55
CA PHE A 131 -7.67 9.35 -17.37
C PHE A 131 -8.38 8.14 -16.81
N SER A 132 -9.18 7.44 -17.59
CA SER A 132 -9.95 6.28 -17.16
C SER A 132 -9.74 5.08 -18.07
N ILE A 133 -9.74 3.91 -17.46
CA ILE A 133 -9.66 2.61 -18.12
C ILE A 133 -10.81 1.75 -17.61
N THR A 134 -11.64 1.26 -18.52
CA THR A 134 -12.68 0.26 -18.25
C THR A 134 -12.22 -1.10 -18.75
N GLY A 135 -12.52 -2.19 -18.05
CA GLY A 135 -12.09 -3.54 -18.44
C GLY A 135 -10.66 -3.86 -18.03
N GLN A 136 -10.16 -3.26 -16.95
CA GLN A 136 -8.79 -3.45 -16.50
C GLN A 136 -8.48 -4.92 -16.16
N GLY A 137 -7.37 -5.42 -16.70
CA GLY A 137 -6.91 -6.80 -16.46
C GLY A 137 -7.80 -7.88 -17.08
N GLY A 138 -8.55 -7.56 -18.14
CA GLY A 138 -9.46 -8.49 -18.82
C GLY A 138 -10.74 -8.80 -18.03
N SER A 139 -11.09 -7.96 -17.06
CA SER A 139 -12.31 -8.11 -16.24
C SER A 139 -13.30 -7.01 -16.57
N ASP A 140 -14.42 -7.34 -17.18
CA ASP A 140 -15.44 -6.36 -17.63
C ASP A 140 -16.02 -5.50 -16.50
N ASN A 141 -15.95 -5.97 -15.26
CA ASN A 141 -16.50 -5.31 -14.08
C ASN A 141 -15.49 -4.45 -13.32
N ARG A 142 -14.29 -4.21 -13.86
CA ARG A 142 -13.26 -3.39 -13.21
C ARG A 142 -12.93 -2.14 -14.00
N GLY A 143 -12.80 -1.04 -13.28
CA GLY A 143 -12.35 0.23 -13.84
C GLY A 143 -11.30 0.90 -12.95
N PHE A 144 -10.52 1.78 -13.57
CA PHE A 144 -9.50 2.55 -12.90
C PHE A 144 -9.48 3.97 -13.44
N ILE A 145 -9.49 4.97 -12.55
CA ILE A 145 -9.43 6.38 -12.93
C ILE A 145 -8.24 7.02 -12.26
N VAL A 146 -7.50 7.82 -13.00
CA VAL A 146 -6.43 8.69 -12.51
C VAL A 146 -6.90 10.13 -12.67
N VAL A 147 -7.01 10.84 -11.58
CA VAL A 147 -7.29 12.27 -11.55
C VAL A 147 -6.01 12.99 -11.18
N THR A 148 -5.47 13.77 -12.12
CA THR A 148 -4.29 14.60 -11.88
C THR A 148 -4.73 15.97 -11.40
N LEU A 149 -4.27 16.37 -10.23
CA LEU A 149 -4.57 17.68 -9.65
C LEU A 149 -3.64 18.76 -10.20
N ALA A 150 -4.03 20.01 -10.00
CA ALA A 150 -3.16 21.15 -10.25
C ALA A 150 -1.96 21.16 -9.29
N ASP A 151 -0.90 21.87 -9.66
CA ASP A 151 0.27 22.11 -8.81
C ASP A 151 -0.16 22.74 -7.46
N TRP A 152 0.58 22.43 -6.39
CA TRP A 152 0.31 22.93 -5.03
C TRP A 152 0.20 24.46 -4.97
N ALA A 153 0.93 25.17 -5.82
CA ALA A 153 0.90 26.63 -5.89
C ALA A 153 -0.38 27.18 -6.54
N LEU A 154 -1.16 26.34 -7.23
CA LEU A 154 -2.34 26.72 -8.01
C LEU A 154 -3.66 26.23 -7.40
N ARG A 155 -3.63 25.56 -6.23
CA ARG A 155 -4.81 25.08 -5.52
C ARG A 155 -4.75 25.41 -4.04
N ASP A 156 -5.89 25.67 -3.44
CA ASP A 156 -6.00 25.98 -2.02
C ASP A 156 -6.19 24.72 -1.16
N ARG A 157 -6.79 23.65 -1.73
CA ARG A 157 -7.07 22.38 -1.03
C ARG A 157 -5.94 21.38 -1.21
N SER A 158 -5.66 20.61 -0.16
CA SER A 158 -4.74 19.49 -0.21
C SER A 158 -5.32 18.32 -1.04
N GLN A 159 -4.46 17.42 -1.50
CA GLN A 159 -4.89 16.18 -2.15
C GLN A 159 -5.80 15.34 -1.26
N GLN A 160 -5.54 15.31 0.06
CA GLN A 160 -6.34 14.57 1.02
C GLN A 160 -7.78 15.14 1.10
N GLU A 161 -7.93 16.45 1.25
CA GLU A 161 -9.25 17.11 1.30
C GLU A 161 -10.05 16.88 0.01
N ILE A 162 -9.40 16.88 -1.15
CA ILE A 162 -10.05 16.58 -2.43
C ILE A 162 -10.43 15.10 -2.51
N ALA A 163 -9.56 14.19 -2.06
CA ALA A 163 -9.84 12.76 -2.06
C ALA A 163 -11.02 12.41 -1.13
N ASP A 164 -11.10 13.03 0.04
CA ASP A 164 -12.17 12.81 1.03
C ASP A 164 -13.52 13.33 0.49
N ASP A 165 -13.53 14.50 -0.15
CA ASP A 165 -14.71 15.09 -0.78
C ASP A 165 -15.22 14.19 -1.92
N LEU A 166 -14.33 13.75 -2.81
CA LEU A 166 -14.66 12.81 -3.86
C LEU A 166 -15.12 11.45 -3.31
N GLN A 167 -14.50 10.94 -2.25
CA GLN A 167 -14.91 9.69 -1.59
C GLN A 167 -16.33 9.78 -1.03
N ALA A 168 -16.74 10.95 -0.53
CA ALA A 168 -18.11 11.18 -0.11
C ALA A 168 -19.08 11.08 -1.28
N GLY A 169 -18.78 11.73 -2.43
CA GLY A 169 -19.59 11.67 -3.65
C GLY A 169 -19.68 10.28 -4.29
N LEU A 170 -18.61 9.47 -4.16
CA LEU A 170 -18.60 8.10 -4.70
C LEU A 170 -19.63 7.18 -4.04
N ARG A 171 -20.05 7.47 -2.80
CA ARG A 171 -21.07 6.69 -2.09
C ARG A 171 -22.46 6.80 -2.75
N ASP A 172 -22.68 7.87 -3.49
CA ASP A 172 -23.96 8.13 -4.18
C ASP A 172 -24.04 7.43 -5.54
N VAL A 173 -22.92 6.89 -6.05
CA VAL A 173 -22.89 6.11 -7.30
C VAL A 173 -23.35 4.68 -7.04
N ILE A 174 -24.66 4.48 -7.15
CA ILE A 174 -25.27 3.16 -6.89
C ILE A 174 -24.87 2.15 -7.98
N GLY A 175 -24.64 0.90 -7.56
CA GLY A 175 -24.37 -0.23 -8.46
C GLY A 175 -22.88 -0.45 -8.76
N VAL A 176 -21.99 0.31 -8.13
CA VAL A 176 -20.53 0.06 -8.12
C VAL A 176 -19.97 0.33 -6.75
N ARG A 177 -18.81 -0.27 -6.48
CA ARG A 177 -17.96 0.08 -5.34
C ARG A 177 -16.76 0.84 -5.88
N ALA A 178 -16.59 2.06 -5.45
CA ALA A 178 -15.45 2.89 -5.84
C ALA A 178 -14.78 3.46 -4.58
N PHE A 179 -13.47 3.51 -4.59
CA PHE A 179 -12.71 4.11 -3.49
C PHE A 179 -11.50 4.85 -4.03
N ALA A 180 -11.22 5.98 -3.38
CA ALA A 180 -10.06 6.79 -3.67
C ALA A 180 -8.80 6.18 -3.06
N MET A 181 -7.72 6.17 -3.82
CA MET A 181 -6.39 5.75 -3.40
C MET A 181 -5.41 6.87 -3.64
N GLN A 182 -4.43 7.02 -2.79
CA GLN A 182 -3.37 8.00 -2.96
C GLN A 182 -2.06 7.30 -3.31
N PRO A 183 -1.38 7.73 -4.38
CA PRO A 183 -0.11 7.14 -4.74
C PRO A 183 0.96 7.50 -3.71
N ASN A 184 1.83 6.54 -3.35
CA ASN A 184 2.99 6.78 -2.50
C ASN A 184 4.26 6.97 -3.33
N SER A 185 5.28 7.62 -2.74
CA SER A 185 6.57 7.86 -3.40
C SER A 185 7.43 6.60 -3.55
N LEU A 186 7.17 5.56 -2.76
CA LEU A 186 7.93 4.31 -2.79
C LEU A 186 7.47 3.36 -3.89
N GLY A 187 6.35 3.65 -4.59
CA GLY A 187 5.81 2.82 -5.65
C GLY A 187 5.35 1.43 -5.19
N ILE A 188 4.98 1.30 -3.93
CA ILE A 188 4.52 0.03 -3.35
C ILE A 188 3.13 -0.29 -3.89
N ARG A 189 2.99 -1.45 -4.49
CA ARG A 189 1.68 -1.91 -5.00
C ARG A 189 0.69 -2.09 -3.87
N GLY A 190 -0.49 -1.52 -4.02
CA GLY A 190 -1.56 -1.60 -3.03
C GLY A 190 -1.41 -0.67 -1.84
N ALA A 191 -0.39 0.20 -1.81
CA ALA A 191 -0.30 1.25 -0.81
C ALA A 191 -1.41 2.29 -1.01
N GLY A 192 -1.93 2.82 0.11
CA GLY A 192 -3.06 3.73 0.10
C GLY A 192 -4.43 3.06 -0.12
N GLN A 193 -4.47 1.72 -0.21
CA GLN A 193 -5.73 0.97 -0.27
C GLN A 193 -6.29 0.59 1.11
N GLY A 194 -5.61 1.00 2.18
CA GLY A 194 -5.92 0.58 3.53
C GLY A 194 -5.33 -0.79 3.88
N LEU A 195 -5.99 -1.51 4.79
CA LEU A 195 -5.56 -2.82 5.24
C LEU A 195 -5.91 -3.90 4.20
N SER A 196 -4.91 -4.68 3.81
CA SER A 196 -5.07 -5.84 2.94
C SER A 196 -4.44 -7.08 3.59
N PHE A 197 -5.19 -8.17 3.65
CA PHE A 197 -4.74 -9.45 4.19
C PHE A 197 -5.52 -10.60 3.55
N ALA A 198 -5.04 -11.84 3.72
CA ALA A 198 -5.76 -13.03 3.30
C ALA A 198 -5.89 -14.02 4.47
N LEU A 199 -7.04 -14.68 4.55
CA LEU A 199 -7.18 -15.90 5.32
C LEU A 199 -6.67 -17.05 4.46
N VAL A 200 -5.72 -17.83 4.98
CA VAL A 200 -5.15 -18.96 4.25
C VAL A 200 -5.39 -20.27 4.99
N GLY A 201 -5.59 -21.34 4.24
CA GLY A 201 -5.89 -22.68 4.77
C GLY A 201 -6.11 -23.71 3.66
N ASP A 202 -6.69 -24.85 4.00
CA ASP A 202 -6.80 -25.99 3.08
C ASP A 202 -8.13 -26.05 2.31
N ASP A 203 -9.18 -25.33 2.76
CA ASP A 203 -10.52 -25.38 2.17
C ASP A 203 -11.14 -24.01 1.97
N TYR A 204 -11.54 -23.69 0.73
CA TYR A 204 -12.13 -22.38 0.38
C TYR A 204 -13.49 -22.13 1.07
N GLY A 205 -14.31 -23.15 1.27
CA GLY A 205 -15.61 -22.98 1.92
C GLY A 205 -15.47 -22.54 3.37
N ARG A 206 -14.62 -23.24 4.13
CA ARG A 206 -14.32 -22.90 5.52
C ARG A 206 -13.65 -21.54 5.65
N LEU A 207 -12.72 -21.23 4.73
CA LEU A 207 -12.07 -19.91 4.67
C LEU A 207 -13.08 -18.80 4.39
N ALA A 208 -14.00 -19.01 3.44
CA ALA A 208 -15.02 -18.03 3.10
C ALA A 208 -15.99 -17.77 4.25
N ASP A 209 -16.38 -18.81 4.98
CA ASP A 209 -17.28 -18.67 6.14
C ASP A 209 -16.60 -17.90 7.28
N ALA A 210 -15.35 -18.24 7.60
CA ALA A 210 -14.55 -17.50 8.57
C ALA A 210 -14.32 -16.04 8.13
N ALA A 211 -14.02 -15.81 6.85
CA ALA A 211 -13.81 -14.48 6.30
C ALA A 211 -15.09 -13.63 6.34
N LYS A 212 -16.27 -14.22 6.02
CA LYS A 212 -17.56 -13.53 6.14
C LYS A 212 -17.87 -13.11 7.58
N ALA A 213 -17.61 -14.00 8.54
CA ALA A 213 -17.81 -13.70 9.96
C ALA A 213 -16.88 -12.57 10.43
N LEU A 214 -15.62 -12.58 9.98
CA LEU A 214 -14.64 -11.53 10.27
C LEU A 214 -15.04 -10.20 9.63
N VAL A 215 -15.43 -10.20 8.36
CA VAL A 215 -15.91 -9.02 7.65
C VAL A 215 -17.10 -8.39 8.36
N ALA A 216 -18.08 -9.19 8.82
CA ALA A 216 -19.24 -8.70 9.57
C ALA A 216 -18.84 -8.02 10.90
N GLN A 217 -17.79 -8.52 11.57
CA GLN A 217 -17.26 -7.88 12.78
C GLN A 217 -16.54 -6.56 12.43
N MET A 218 -15.73 -6.54 11.36
CA MET A 218 -15.05 -5.34 10.92
C MET A 218 -16.03 -4.23 10.48
N GLU A 219 -17.10 -4.60 9.76
CA GLU A 219 -18.15 -3.65 9.33
C GLU A 219 -18.92 -3.02 10.50
N SER A 220 -18.94 -3.67 11.66
CA SER A 220 -19.55 -3.13 12.87
C SER A 220 -18.71 -2.05 13.57
N ASP A 221 -17.43 -1.95 13.24
CA ASP A 221 -16.51 -0.94 13.77
C ASP A 221 -16.34 0.21 12.77
N PRO A 222 -16.79 1.42 13.11
CA PRO A 222 -16.75 2.57 12.18
C PRO A 222 -15.33 3.03 11.81
N ARG A 223 -14.30 2.56 12.50
CA ARG A 223 -12.89 2.85 12.18
C ARG A 223 -12.42 2.10 10.94
N PHE A 224 -13.04 0.95 10.62
CA PHE A 224 -12.87 0.29 9.33
C PHE A 224 -13.84 0.92 8.33
N GLY A 225 -13.30 1.39 7.22
CA GLY A 225 -14.08 1.89 6.10
C GLY A 225 -14.74 0.74 5.33
N GLN A 226 -14.90 0.90 4.03
CA GLN A 226 -15.47 -0.17 3.20
C GLN A 226 -14.64 -1.46 3.33
N VAL A 227 -15.25 -2.51 3.89
CA VAL A 227 -14.64 -3.84 3.97
C VAL A 227 -15.06 -4.66 2.76
N ARG A 228 -14.12 -5.35 2.14
CA ARG A 228 -14.37 -6.14 0.93
C ARG A 228 -13.79 -7.54 1.04
N LEU A 229 -14.63 -8.52 0.77
CA LEU A 229 -14.24 -9.91 0.61
C LEU A 229 -13.85 -10.16 -0.86
N GLY A 230 -12.64 -10.64 -1.10
CA GLY A 230 -12.15 -10.96 -2.45
C GLY A 230 -12.63 -12.31 -3.00
N TYR A 231 -13.34 -13.08 -2.20
CA TYR A 231 -13.93 -14.35 -2.59
C TYR A 231 -15.45 -14.22 -2.66
N ASP A 232 -15.97 -14.19 -3.87
CA ASP A 232 -17.39 -14.11 -4.15
C ASP A 232 -17.80 -15.25 -5.07
N THR A 233 -18.84 -15.98 -4.72
CA THR A 233 -19.38 -17.11 -5.48
C THR A 233 -20.67 -16.74 -6.20
N THR A 234 -20.84 -15.47 -6.55
CA THR A 234 -22.08 -14.97 -7.19
C THR A 234 -21.97 -14.88 -8.71
N GLN A 235 -20.80 -15.15 -9.30
CA GLN A 235 -20.65 -15.09 -10.75
C GLN A 235 -21.42 -16.25 -11.39
N PRO A 236 -22.46 -15.97 -12.20
CA PRO A 236 -23.14 -17.01 -12.95
C PRO A 236 -22.17 -17.59 -13.98
N GLN A 237 -22.08 -18.90 -14.01
CA GLN A 237 -21.26 -19.65 -14.97
C GLN A 237 -22.08 -20.79 -15.54
N LEU A 238 -22.02 -20.94 -16.85
CA LEU A 238 -22.67 -22.02 -17.55
C LEU A 238 -21.74 -23.22 -17.65
N PHE A 239 -22.16 -24.33 -17.06
CA PHE A 239 -21.46 -25.61 -17.16
C PHE A 239 -22.03 -26.43 -18.31
N VAL A 240 -21.15 -26.88 -19.19
CA VAL A 240 -21.46 -27.73 -20.31
C VAL A 240 -21.09 -29.17 -19.93
N GLU A 241 -22.08 -29.96 -19.45
CA GLU A 241 -21.88 -31.34 -19.06
C GLU A 241 -22.10 -32.24 -20.30
N ILE A 242 -21.04 -32.91 -20.75
CA ILE A 242 -21.07 -33.71 -21.97
C ILE A 242 -21.31 -35.19 -21.59
N ASP A 243 -22.40 -35.77 -22.09
CA ASP A 243 -22.59 -37.22 -22.11
C ASP A 243 -21.71 -37.83 -23.21
N ARG A 244 -20.55 -38.34 -22.80
CA ARG A 244 -19.53 -38.88 -23.72
C ARG A 244 -19.99 -40.11 -24.43
N THR A 245 -20.80 -40.96 -23.76
CA THR A 245 -21.34 -42.18 -24.34
C THR A 245 -22.31 -41.85 -25.48
N ARG A 246 -23.22 -40.91 -25.18
CA ARG A 246 -24.20 -40.48 -26.19
C ARG A 246 -23.57 -39.72 -27.35
N ALA A 247 -22.53 -38.93 -27.09
CA ALA A 247 -21.76 -38.25 -28.14
C ALA A 247 -21.06 -39.26 -29.06
N GLU A 248 -20.52 -40.35 -28.50
CA GLU A 248 -19.90 -41.45 -29.27
C GLU A 248 -20.94 -42.19 -30.11
N ASP A 249 -22.09 -42.53 -29.55
CA ASP A 249 -23.21 -43.19 -30.24
C ASP A 249 -23.71 -42.37 -31.44
N LEU A 250 -23.72 -41.03 -31.30
CA LEU A 250 -24.08 -40.07 -32.34
C LEU A 250 -22.93 -39.78 -33.34
N GLY A 251 -21.76 -40.37 -33.11
CA GLY A 251 -20.58 -40.17 -33.94
C GLY A 251 -19.99 -38.74 -33.86
N VAL A 252 -20.24 -38.01 -32.80
CA VAL A 252 -19.77 -36.62 -32.63
C VAL A 252 -18.34 -36.61 -32.09
N ASN A 253 -17.51 -35.75 -32.66
CA ASN A 253 -16.16 -35.47 -32.17
C ASN A 253 -16.22 -34.35 -31.13
N ILE A 254 -15.87 -34.65 -29.86
CA ILE A 254 -15.89 -33.69 -28.76
C ILE A 254 -14.91 -32.52 -29.00
N ALA A 255 -13.74 -32.77 -29.62
CA ALA A 255 -12.81 -31.69 -29.97
C ALA A 255 -13.42 -30.72 -30.99
N GLY A 256 -14.06 -31.26 -32.04
CA GLY A 256 -14.76 -30.45 -33.03
C GLY A 256 -15.95 -29.66 -32.44
N MET A 257 -16.61 -30.21 -31.42
CA MET A 257 -17.63 -29.46 -30.66
C MET A 257 -17.01 -28.26 -29.94
N GLY A 258 -15.85 -28.43 -29.30
CA GLY A 258 -15.16 -27.33 -28.64
C GLY A 258 -14.77 -26.21 -29.60
N GLU A 259 -14.27 -26.55 -30.78
CA GLU A 259 -13.95 -25.58 -31.85
C GLU A 259 -15.19 -24.87 -32.38
N ALA A 260 -16.29 -25.58 -32.55
CA ALA A 260 -17.56 -24.99 -32.98
C ALA A 260 -18.15 -24.01 -31.96
N LEU A 261 -18.14 -24.40 -30.67
CA LEU A 261 -18.56 -23.51 -29.58
C LEU A 261 -17.67 -22.25 -29.50
N GLN A 262 -16.36 -22.43 -29.58
CA GLN A 262 -15.43 -21.30 -29.59
C GLN A 262 -15.70 -20.35 -30.76
N ALA A 263 -15.89 -20.89 -31.95
CA ALA A 263 -16.14 -20.11 -33.17
C ALA A 263 -17.46 -19.29 -33.08
N VAL A 264 -18.48 -19.84 -32.43
CA VAL A 264 -19.79 -19.19 -32.29
C VAL A 264 -19.78 -18.17 -31.16
N LEU A 265 -19.13 -18.46 -30.02
CA LEU A 265 -19.12 -17.61 -28.83
C LEU A 265 -18.09 -16.47 -28.93
N ASP A 266 -16.85 -16.79 -29.28
CA ASP A 266 -15.73 -15.86 -29.26
C ASP A 266 -15.18 -15.52 -30.65
N GLY A 267 -15.63 -16.21 -31.65
CA GLY A 267 -15.04 -16.17 -32.99
C GLY A 267 -13.76 -17.03 -33.09
N SER A 268 -13.41 -17.42 -34.32
CA SER A 268 -12.22 -18.20 -34.61
C SER A 268 -11.28 -17.45 -35.56
N THR A 269 -10.00 -17.36 -35.23
CA THR A 269 -8.98 -16.85 -36.16
C THR A 269 -8.74 -17.90 -37.23
N VAL A 270 -9.16 -17.63 -38.46
CA VAL A 270 -9.06 -18.53 -39.59
C VAL A 270 -7.82 -18.28 -40.46
N GLY A 271 -7.13 -17.20 -40.24
CA GLY A 271 -5.90 -16.84 -40.95
C GLY A 271 -5.35 -15.51 -40.51
N THR A 272 -4.15 -15.17 -40.99
CA THR A 272 -3.49 -13.90 -40.77
C THR A 272 -3.11 -13.27 -42.10
N LEU A 273 -3.50 -12.04 -42.33
CA LEU A 273 -3.12 -11.24 -43.48
C LEU A 273 -1.90 -10.40 -43.14
N PHE A 274 -0.87 -10.51 -43.95
CA PHE A 274 0.33 -9.66 -43.83
C PHE A 274 0.24 -8.53 -44.85
N LEU A 275 0.32 -7.32 -44.40
CA LEU A 275 0.39 -6.12 -45.25
C LEU A 275 1.61 -5.31 -44.83
N ASP A 276 2.60 -5.25 -45.69
CA ASP A 276 3.91 -4.69 -45.40
C ASP A 276 4.55 -5.32 -44.15
N ASP A 277 4.85 -4.54 -43.10
CA ASP A 277 5.41 -5.04 -41.85
C ASP A 277 4.36 -5.36 -40.76
N ASP A 278 3.06 -5.16 -41.08
CA ASP A 278 1.95 -5.40 -40.14
C ASP A 278 1.24 -6.71 -40.41
N SER A 279 0.75 -7.38 -39.36
CA SER A 279 -0.05 -8.59 -39.41
C SER A 279 -1.44 -8.36 -38.84
N PHE A 280 -2.47 -8.78 -39.57
CA PHE A 280 -3.88 -8.64 -39.19
C PHE A 280 -4.54 -10.01 -39.15
N ASP A 281 -5.12 -10.38 -38.00
CA ASP A 281 -5.88 -11.62 -37.86
C ASP A 281 -7.24 -11.54 -38.54
N ILE A 282 -7.55 -12.57 -39.35
CA ILE A 282 -8.87 -12.73 -39.94
C ILE A 282 -9.70 -13.57 -38.99
N ARG A 283 -10.69 -12.95 -38.36
CA ARG A 283 -11.62 -13.61 -37.42
C ARG A 283 -12.96 -13.93 -38.09
N LEU A 284 -13.37 -15.19 -37.95
CA LEU A 284 -14.71 -15.63 -38.29
C LEU A 284 -15.61 -15.45 -37.07
N VAL A 285 -16.66 -14.66 -37.21
CA VAL A 285 -17.64 -14.35 -36.15
C VAL A 285 -19.07 -14.61 -36.63
N SER A 286 -19.95 -15.02 -35.71
CA SER A 286 -21.38 -15.11 -36.01
C SER A 286 -22.02 -13.72 -35.95
N THR A 287 -22.67 -13.27 -37.02
CA THR A 287 -23.32 -11.96 -37.08
C THR A 287 -24.84 -12.03 -37.21
N SER A 288 -25.37 -13.14 -37.63
CA SER A 288 -26.81 -13.32 -37.97
C SER A 288 -27.64 -13.81 -36.79
N ASP A 289 -27.06 -14.46 -35.82
CA ASP A 289 -27.78 -14.98 -34.64
C ASP A 289 -26.78 -15.09 -33.44
N PRO A 290 -26.47 -13.97 -32.81
CA PRO A 290 -25.52 -13.99 -31.68
C PRO A 290 -26.10 -14.79 -30.51
N VAL A 291 -25.25 -15.52 -29.81
CA VAL A 291 -25.62 -16.22 -28.58
C VAL A 291 -25.78 -15.19 -27.47
N ASN A 292 -27.01 -14.96 -27.03
CA ASN A 292 -27.35 -13.98 -25.99
C ASN A 292 -27.79 -14.64 -24.68
N ASP A 293 -28.28 -15.86 -24.73
CA ASP A 293 -28.71 -16.63 -23.55
C ASP A 293 -28.30 -18.11 -23.65
N PRO A 294 -28.34 -18.86 -22.53
CA PRO A 294 -28.00 -20.28 -22.52
C PRO A 294 -28.82 -21.14 -23.48
N GLY A 295 -30.06 -20.78 -23.75
CA GLY A 295 -30.95 -21.51 -24.68
C GLY A 295 -30.50 -21.42 -26.14
N ASP A 296 -29.77 -20.37 -26.51
CA ASP A 296 -29.22 -20.25 -27.87
C ASP A 296 -28.16 -21.30 -28.15
N LEU A 297 -27.43 -21.76 -27.11
CA LEU A 297 -26.44 -22.85 -27.24
C LEU A 297 -27.09 -24.16 -27.63
N GLU A 298 -28.32 -24.42 -27.22
CA GLU A 298 -29.03 -25.67 -27.60
C GLU A 298 -29.25 -25.80 -29.11
N ARG A 299 -29.25 -24.67 -29.82
CA ARG A 299 -29.45 -24.56 -31.28
C ARG A 299 -28.14 -24.66 -32.06
N ILE A 300 -27.02 -24.84 -31.42
CA ILE A 300 -25.74 -25.06 -32.11
C ILE A 300 -25.64 -26.50 -32.61
N PHE A 301 -25.26 -26.67 -33.87
CA PHE A 301 -25.10 -27.95 -34.50
C PHE A 301 -23.62 -28.27 -34.74
N VAL A 302 -23.27 -29.50 -34.51
CA VAL A 302 -21.92 -30.05 -34.79
C VAL A 302 -22.00 -31.21 -35.76
N PRO A 303 -21.01 -31.38 -36.64
CA PRO A 303 -21.02 -32.50 -37.59
C PRO A 303 -20.67 -33.84 -36.90
N SER A 304 -21.42 -34.89 -37.21
CA SER A 304 -21.08 -36.25 -36.88
C SER A 304 -20.05 -36.81 -37.87
N ARG A 305 -19.51 -38.02 -37.62
CA ARG A 305 -18.59 -38.72 -38.53
C ARG A 305 -19.21 -38.98 -39.88
N ASP A 306 -20.54 -39.16 -39.96
CA ASP A 306 -21.29 -39.41 -41.17
C ASP A 306 -21.71 -38.11 -41.89
N GLY A 307 -21.25 -36.97 -41.43
CA GLY A 307 -21.56 -35.67 -42.02
C GLY A 307 -22.95 -35.13 -41.68
N GLN A 308 -23.70 -35.79 -40.80
CA GLN A 308 -25.00 -35.27 -40.32
C GLN A 308 -24.77 -34.18 -39.25
N MET A 309 -25.62 -33.15 -39.28
CA MET A 309 -25.60 -32.10 -38.29
C MET A 309 -26.42 -32.48 -37.05
N VAL A 310 -25.78 -32.59 -35.90
CA VAL A 310 -26.38 -33.01 -34.63
C VAL A 310 -26.43 -31.81 -33.69
N PRO A 311 -27.61 -31.44 -33.12
CA PRO A 311 -27.68 -30.37 -32.15
C PRO A 311 -26.98 -30.78 -30.86
N ILE A 312 -26.22 -29.85 -30.25
CA ILE A 312 -25.47 -30.16 -29.02
C ILE A 312 -26.38 -30.53 -27.85
N SER A 313 -27.62 -30.06 -27.82
CA SER A 313 -28.63 -30.43 -26.82
C SER A 313 -28.94 -31.93 -26.78
N SER A 314 -28.58 -32.69 -27.84
CA SER A 314 -28.78 -34.15 -27.90
C SER A 314 -27.87 -34.92 -26.94
N PHE A 315 -26.68 -34.39 -26.59
CA PHE A 315 -25.65 -35.06 -25.78
C PHE A 315 -24.98 -34.14 -24.76
N VAL A 316 -25.47 -32.90 -24.61
CA VAL A 316 -24.98 -31.90 -23.64
C VAL A 316 -26.12 -31.49 -22.72
N THR A 317 -25.83 -31.41 -21.45
CA THR A 317 -26.71 -30.78 -20.46
C THR A 317 -26.09 -29.46 -19.99
N LEU A 318 -26.86 -28.40 -20.10
CA LEU A 318 -26.44 -27.06 -19.62
C LEU A 318 -26.94 -26.85 -18.21
N THR A 319 -26.02 -26.54 -17.28
CA THR A 319 -26.38 -26.21 -15.89
C THR A 319 -25.77 -24.88 -15.51
N GLU A 320 -26.59 -24.00 -14.96
CA GLU A 320 -26.14 -22.71 -14.44
C GLU A 320 -25.75 -22.87 -12.99
N ARG A 321 -24.54 -22.44 -12.64
CA ARG A 321 -24.00 -22.50 -11.26
C ARG A 321 -23.34 -21.17 -10.92
N ALA A 322 -23.53 -20.73 -9.68
CA ALA A 322 -22.79 -19.60 -9.15
C ALA A 322 -21.43 -20.05 -8.62
N VAL A 323 -20.35 -19.51 -9.14
CA VAL A 323 -18.98 -19.88 -8.77
C VAL A 323 -18.13 -18.67 -8.47
N ALA A 324 -16.98 -18.90 -7.83
CA ALA A 324 -15.97 -17.86 -7.70
C ALA A 324 -15.26 -17.66 -9.06
N PRO A 325 -15.14 -16.41 -9.54
CA PRO A 325 -14.48 -16.11 -10.82
C PRO A 325 -12.99 -16.44 -10.78
N GLN A 326 -12.39 -16.35 -9.60
CA GLN A 326 -10.97 -16.54 -9.38
C GLN A 326 -10.72 -17.25 -8.05
N LEU A 327 -9.78 -18.19 -8.04
CA LEU A 327 -9.30 -18.87 -6.85
C LEU A 327 -7.88 -18.39 -6.56
N GLU A 328 -7.70 -17.72 -5.42
CA GLU A 328 -6.41 -17.15 -5.06
C GLU A 328 -5.62 -18.09 -4.15
N ARG A 329 -4.29 -17.94 -4.21
CA ARG A 329 -3.35 -18.65 -3.34
C ARG A 329 -2.30 -17.66 -2.85
N GLU A 330 -2.03 -17.73 -1.54
CA GLU A 330 -0.97 -16.98 -0.89
C GLU A 330 -0.10 -17.93 -0.07
N ALA A 331 1.20 -17.73 -0.11
CA ALA A 331 2.17 -18.59 0.57
C ALA A 331 1.95 -20.09 0.28
N GLN A 332 1.59 -20.44 -0.97
CA GLN A 332 1.29 -21.78 -1.47
C GLN A 332 0.00 -22.43 -0.90
N MET A 333 -0.73 -21.74 -0.05
CA MET A 333 -2.02 -22.17 0.51
C MET A 333 -3.18 -21.51 -0.24
N ARG A 334 -4.38 -22.09 -0.15
CA ARG A 334 -5.61 -21.45 -0.63
C ARG A 334 -5.84 -20.19 0.18
N ALA A 335 -6.26 -19.13 -0.48
CA ALA A 335 -6.38 -17.81 0.12
C ALA A 335 -7.74 -17.17 -0.17
N VAL A 336 -8.29 -16.50 0.81
CA VAL A 336 -9.45 -15.64 0.70
C VAL A 336 -9.02 -14.24 1.12
N PRO A 337 -8.78 -13.34 0.16
CA PRO A 337 -8.31 -11.99 0.46
C PRO A 337 -9.45 -11.12 1.00
N VAL A 338 -9.09 -10.24 1.92
CA VAL A 338 -9.95 -9.22 2.50
C VAL A 338 -9.22 -7.89 2.43
N THR A 339 -9.92 -6.85 2.02
CA THR A 339 -9.42 -5.47 2.02
C THR A 339 -10.38 -4.57 2.79
N ALA A 340 -9.84 -3.64 3.55
CA ALA A 340 -10.61 -2.68 4.31
C ALA A 340 -10.01 -1.28 4.20
N GLY A 341 -10.83 -0.27 3.96
CA GLY A 341 -10.42 1.11 4.15
C GLY A 341 -10.11 1.36 5.62
N LEU A 342 -9.26 2.31 5.92
CA LEU A 342 -8.94 2.74 7.28
C LEU A 342 -9.38 4.18 7.47
N GLY A 343 -10.00 4.47 8.62
CA GLY A 343 -10.26 5.84 9.04
C GLY A 343 -8.97 6.51 9.55
N ASP A 344 -8.96 7.83 9.61
CA ASP A 344 -7.78 8.62 10.02
C ASP A 344 -7.27 8.30 11.44
N ASP A 345 -8.14 7.73 12.27
CA ASP A 345 -7.82 7.38 13.66
C ASP A 345 -7.21 5.98 13.82
N LEU A 346 -7.19 5.16 12.77
CA LEU A 346 -6.71 3.78 12.82
C LEU A 346 -5.50 3.57 11.90
N ALA A 347 -4.31 3.47 12.49
CA ALA A 347 -3.09 3.21 11.73
C ALA A 347 -3.03 1.75 11.21
N LEU A 348 -2.35 1.54 10.09
CA LEU A 348 -2.28 0.23 9.41
C LEU A 348 -1.78 -0.91 10.32
N GLY A 349 -0.75 -0.64 11.14
CA GLY A 349 -0.19 -1.63 12.06
C GLY A 349 -1.17 -2.01 13.16
N ASP A 350 -1.87 -1.03 13.72
CA ASP A 350 -2.88 -1.24 14.76
C ASP A 350 -4.10 -1.97 14.20
N ALA A 351 -4.54 -1.58 13.00
CA ALA A 351 -5.62 -2.25 12.27
C ALA A 351 -5.32 -3.74 12.03
N LEU A 352 -4.10 -4.07 11.63
CA LEU A 352 -3.69 -5.46 11.44
C LEU A 352 -3.72 -6.25 12.76
N ALA A 353 -3.23 -5.66 13.85
CA ALA A 353 -3.24 -6.30 15.17
C ALA A 353 -4.68 -6.52 15.67
N GLU A 354 -5.57 -5.56 15.50
CA GLU A 354 -6.99 -5.69 15.84
C GLU A 354 -7.69 -6.78 15.03
N VAL A 355 -7.46 -6.82 13.71
CA VAL A 355 -8.01 -7.87 12.85
C VAL A 355 -7.50 -9.26 13.25
N GLN A 356 -6.22 -9.39 13.60
CA GLN A 356 -5.68 -10.66 14.10
C GLN A 356 -6.35 -11.08 15.41
N ALA A 357 -6.62 -10.14 16.30
CA ALA A 357 -7.34 -10.40 17.55
C ALA A 357 -8.81 -10.80 17.32
N MET A 358 -9.52 -10.12 16.40
CA MET A 358 -10.89 -10.45 16.00
C MET A 358 -10.97 -11.83 15.34
N ALA A 359 -9.98 -12.17 14.53
CA ALA A 359 -9.95 -13.44 13.80
C ALA A 359 -9.57 -14.64 14.68
N ALA A 360 -8.80 -14.45 15.75
CA ALA A 360 -8.30 -15.54 16.59
C ALA A 360 -9.40 -16.55 17.03
N PRO A 361 -10.60 -16.14 17.48
CA PRO A 361 -11.67 -17.07 17.83
C PRO A 361 -12.38 -17.72 16.63
N LEU A 362 -12.20 -17.18 15.40
CA LEU A 362 -12.87 -17.64 14.18
C LEU A 362 -12.02 -18.63 13.40
N LEU A 363 -10.70 -18.62 13.61
CA LEU A 363 -9.75 -19.43 12.87
C LEU A 363 -9.54 -20.79 13.55
N SER A 364 -9.60 -21.85 12.75
CA SER A 364 -9.16 -23.19 13.17
C SER A 364 -7.62 -23.31 13.07
N ALA A 365 -7.04 -24.34 13.66
CA ALA A 365 -5.59 -24.53 13.76
C ALA A 365 -4.86 -24.61 12.41
N ASP A 366 -5.56 -24.96 11.34
CA ASP A 366 -5.11 -25.05 9.97
C ASP A 366 -5.22 -23.72 9.19
N MET A 367 -5.84 -22.72 9.79
CA MET A 367 -6.06 -21.40 9.19
C MET A 367 -5.20 -20.34 9.84
N ARG A 368 -4.77 -19.36 9.05
CA ARG A 368 -4.03 -18.18 9.55
C ARG A 368 -4.29 -16.97 8.70
N ILE A 369 -3.99 -15.79 9.25
CA ILE A 369 -3.93 -14.53 8.50
C ILE A 369 -2.54 -14.35 7.92
N VAL A 370 -2.48 -13.96 6.64
CA VAL A 370 -1.27 -13.51 5.94
C VAL A 370 -1.50 -12.06 5.54
N PRO A 371 -0.69 -11.12 6.04
CA PRO A 371 -0.75 -9.74 5.57
C PRO A 371 -0.39 -9.66 4.08
N LEU A 372 -1.03 -8.77 3.35
CA LEU A 372 -0.79 -8.53 1.92
C LEU A 372 -0.41 -7.07 1.67
N ALA A 373 0.14 -6.80 0.51
CA ALA A 373 0.45 -5.46 0.02
C ALA A 373 1.22 -4.62 1.05
N GLU A 374 0.68 -3.48 1.43
CA GLU A 374 1.32 -2.54 2.37
C GLU A 374 1.51 -3.14 3.76
N ALA A 375 0.54 -3.92 4.26
CA ALA A 375 0.64 -4.57 5.57
C ALA A 375 1.77 -5.61 5.64
N ALA A 376 2.01 -6.36 4.55
CA ALA A 376 3.15 -7.28 4.45
C ALA A 376 4.47 -6.51 4.45
N THR A 377 4.56 -5.46 3.65
CA THR A 377 5.76 -4.62 3.55
C THR A 377 6.08 -3.91 4.86
N LEU A 378 5.06 -3.47 5.61
CA LEU A 378 5.24 -2.88 6.94
C LEU A 378 5.91 -3.86 7.91
N GLY A 379 5.46 -5.11 7.94
CA GLY A 379 6.03 -6.17 8.78
C GLY A 379 7.48 -6.50 8.41
N GLU A 380 7.77 -6.66 7.12
CA GLU A 380 9.12 -6.93 6.61
C GLU A 380 10.06 -5.75 6.86
N THR A 381 9.61 -4.52 6.61
CA THR A 381 10.40 -3.31 6.81
C THR A 381 10.71 -3.10 8.29
N SER A 382 9.74 -3.29 9.18
CA SER A 382 9.94 -3.13 10.62
C SER A 382 10.99 -4.11 11.17
N SER A 383 10.94 -5.38 10.77
CA SER A 383 11.93 -6.39 11.19
C SER A 383 13.32 -6.14 10.58
N GLY A 384 13.39 -5.81 9.29
CA GLY A 384 14.65 -5.49 8.61
C GLY A 384 15.31 -4.22 9.16
N MET A 385 14.52 -3.21 9.52
CA MET A 385 15.03 -1.97 10.08
C MET A 385 15.62 -2.16 11.47
N MET A 386 15.07 -3.05 12.31
CA MET A 386 15.63 -3.36 13.63
C MET A 386 17.03 -3.95 13.50
N VAL A 387 17.24 -4.87 12.55
CA VAL A 387 18.57 -5.45 12.25
C VAL A 387 19.51 -4.37 11.74
N THR A 388 19.06 -3.54 10.80
CA THR A 388 19.85 -2.43 10.24
C THR A 388 20.27 -1.44 11.33
N PHE A 389 19.36 -1.10 12.24
CA PHE A 389 19.63 -0.20 13.37
C PHE A 389 20.69 -0.81 14.33
N GLY A 390 20.56 -2.10 14.63
CA GLY A 390 21.55 -2.82 15.44
C GLY A 390 22.94 -2.83 14.80
N ILE A 391 23.03 -3.10 13.50
CA ILE A 391 24.29 -3.04 12.74
C ILE A 391 24.86 -1.61 12.73
N ALA A 392 24.02 -0.60 12.50
CA ALA A 392 24.45 0.80 12.50
C ALA A 392 25.05 1.21 13.87
N LEU A 393 24.39 0.84 14.97
CA LEU A 393 24.91 1.07 16.31
C LEU A 393 26.27 0.37 16.54
N ALA A 394 26.40 -0.88 16.10
CA ALA A 394 27.66 -1.63 16.23
C ALA A 394 28.79 -0.98 15.42
N VAL A 395 28.51 -0.56 14.18
CA VAL A 395 29.50 0.13 13.33
C VAL A 395 29.90 1.46 13.95
N VAL A 396 28.95 2.28 14.41
CA VAL A 396 29.23 3.56 15.07
C VAL A 396 30.10 3.32 16.33
N PHE A 397 29.75 2.32 17.14
CA PHE A 397 30.51 1.96 18.32
C PHE A 397 31.99 1.57 17.99
N LEU A 398 32.19 0.72 16.97
CA LEU A 398 33.51 0.30 16.55
C LEU A 398 34.34 1.48 16.00
N VAL A 399 33.70 2.37 15.21
CA VAL A 399 34.40 3.58 14.72
C VAL A 399 34.81 4.50 15.87
N LEU A 400 33.92 4.71 16.84
CA LEU A 400 34.22 5.51 18.02
C LEU A 400 35.34 4.86 18.86
N ALA A 401 35.30 3.54 19.08
CA ALA A 401 36.32 2.83 19.82
C ALA A 401 37.71 2.92 19.15
N ALA A 402 37.75 2.82 17.81
CA ALA A 402 38.95 3.02 17.03
C ALA A 402 39.46 4.46 17.06
N GLN A 403 38.55 5.44 16.97
CA GLN A 403 38.90 6.87 16.97
C GLN A 403 39.44 7.33 18.33
N PHE A 404 38.87 6.86 19.42
CA PHE A 404 39.29 7.22 20.77
C PHE A 404 40.33 6.26 21.36
N GLU A 405 40.71 5.19 20.67
CA GLU A 405 41.55 4.11 21.18
C GLU A 405 41.08 3.58 22.56
N SER A 406 39.77 3.69 22.83
CA SER A 406 39.15 3.40 24.12
C SER A 406 37.70 2.95 23.98
N PHE A 407 37.42 1.74 24.44
CA PHE A 407 36.02 1.24 24.52
C PHE A 407 35.18 2.02 25.52
N VAL A 408 35.79 2.48 26.62
CA VAL A 408 35.08 3.24 27.66
C VAL A 408 34.59 4.58 27.11
N SER A 409 35.47 5.30 26.38
CA SER A 409 35.11 6.57 25.76
C SER A 409 34.01 6.39 24.71
N ALA A 410 34.07 5.33 23.91
CA ALA A 410 33.01 4.98 22.95
C ALA A 410 31.66 4.73 23.64
N VAL A 411 31.65 3.98 24.77
CA VAL A 411 30.43 3.75 25.55
C VAL A 411 29.85 5.06 26.09
N ILE A 412 30.70 5.96 26.62
CA ILE A 412 30.27 7.26 27.16
C ILE A 412 29.57 8.10 26.06
N VAL A 413 30.16 8.17 24.86
CA VAL A 413 29.54 8.89 23.74
C VAL A 413 28.25 8.21 23.33
N MET A 414 28.23 6.89 23.20
CA MET A 414 27.03 6.13 22.84
C MET A 414 25.91 6.22 23.87
N ALA A 415 26.23 6.46 25.17
CA ALA A 415 25.22 6.68 26.21
C ALA A 415 24.34 7.94 25.97
N THR A 416 24.76 8.85 25.10
CA THR A 416 23.96 10.01 24.72
C THR A 416 22.90 9.69 23.66
N VAL A 417 23.09 8.61 22.90
CA VAL A 417 22.19 8.22 21.79
C VAL A 417 20.76 7.94 22.27
N PRO A 418 20.49 7.22 23.37
CA PRO A 418 19.11 7.01 23.84
C PRO A 418 18.38 8.30 24.16
N LEU A 419 19.07 9.34 24.62
CA LEU A 419 18.47 10.64 24.90
C LEU A 419 18.04 11.35 23.62
N GLY A 420 18.86 11.31 22.59
CA GLY A 420 18.50 11.88 21.28
C GLY A 420 17.34 11.16 20.62
N LEU A 421 17.33 9.83 20.69
CA LEU A 421 16.21 9.05 20.22
C LEU A 421 14.93 9.35 21.01
N ALA A 422 15.02 9.53 22.32
CA ALA A 422 13.90 9.95 23.15
C ALA A 422 13.35 11.31 22.73
N CYS A 423 14.22 12.29 22.47
CA CYS A 423 13.79 13.59 21.92
C CYS A 423 13.06 13.46 20.58
N ALA A 424 13.54 12.59 19.70
CA ALA A 424 12.89 12.36 18.41
C ALA A 424 11.50 11.72 18.56
N VAL A 425 11.34 10.73 19.45
CA VAL A 425 10.04 10.12 19.78
C VAL A 425 9.06 11.16 20.30
N PHE A 426 9.48 11.99 21.26
CA PHE A 426 8.63 13.07 21.79
C PHE A 426 8.31 14.14 20.74
N ALA A 427 9.24 14.45 19.84
CA ALA A 427 8.99 15.39 18.75
C ALA A 427 7.94 14.83 17.78
N LEU A 428 8.02 13.55 17.40
CA LEU A 428 7.01 12.88 16.57
C LEU A 428 5.62 12.92 17.24
N LEU A 429 5.55 12.60 18.54
CA LEU A 429 4.30 12.68 19.29
C LEU A 429 3.73 14.11 19.35
N ALA A 430 4.58 15.10 19.61
CA ALA A 430 4.15 16.50 19.72
C ALA A 430 3.70 17.10 18.38
N THR A 431 4.22 16.61 17.26
CA THR A 431 3.86 17.05 15.90
C THR A 431 2.76 16.20 15.26
N GLY A 432 2.26 15.17 15.95
CA GLY A 432 1.28 14.23 15.38
C GLY A 432 1.87 13.34 14.28
N GLY A 433 3.22 13.21 14.23
CA GLY A 433 3.91 12.34 13.26
C GLY A 433 3.75 10.86 13.58
N SER A 434 4.05 10.01 12.57
CA SER A 434 3.96 8.56 12.68
C SER A 434 5.35 7.89 12.62
N MET A 435 5.42 6.66 13.10
CA MET A 435 6.56 5.78 12.88
C MET A 435 6.41 5.13 11.50
N ASN A 436 7.14 5.64 10.53
CA ASN A 436 7.12 5.23 9.13
C ASN A 436 8.55 5.05 8.60
N VAL A 437 8.71 4.60 7.36
CA VAL A 437 10.04 4.36 6.75
C VAL A 437 10.92 5.62 6.82
N TYR A 438 10.37 6.80 6.60
CA TYR A 438 11.16 8.05 6.62
C TYR A 438 11.60 8.42 8.03
N SER A 439 10.73 8.33 9.03
CA SER A 439 11.08 8.58 10.42
C SER A 439 12.11 7.56 10.94
N GLN A 440 12.00 6.30 10.54
CA GLN A 440 12.98 5.26 10.87
C GLN A 440 14.36 5.55 10.27
N ILE A 441 14.43 5.95 8.99
CA ILE A 441 15.68 6.41 8.35
C ILE A 441 16.23 7.63 9.09
N GLY A 442 15.37 8.57 9.48
CA GLY A 442 15.73 9.74 10.26
C GLY A 442 16.33 9.39 11.62
N LEU A 443 15.81 8.38 12.32
CA LEU A 443 16.35 7.89 13.58
C LEU A 443 17.74 7.26 13.41
N VAL A 444 17.96 6.46 12.37
CA VAL A 444 19.30 5.91 12.05
C VAL A 444 20.30 7.03 11.79
N LEU A 445 19.88 8.03 11.00
CA LEU A 445 20.70 9.21 10.73
C LEU A 445 21.03 9.99 12.00
N LEU A 446 20.08 10.16 12.90
CA LEU A 446 20.25 10.88 14.16
C LEU A 446 21.35 10.25 15.01
N VAL A 447 21.43 8.91 15.07
CA VAL A 447 22.51 8.20 15.76
C VAL A 447 23.88 8.62 15.20
N GLY A 448 24.03 8.66 13.87
CA GLY A 448 25.27 9.08 13.22
C GLY A 448 25.64 10.54 13.50
N ILE A 449 24.67 11.45 13.49
CA ILE A 449 24.88 12.87 13.78
C ILE A 449 25.29 13.07 15.25
N MET A 450 24.67 12.34 16.18
CA MET A 450 25.01 12.43 17.59
C MET A 450 26.41 11.91 17.86
N ALA A 451 26.79 10.77 17.26
CA ALA A 451 28.15 10.24 17.38
C ALA A 451 29.19 11.23 16.83
N LYS A 452 28.93 11.86 15.67
CA LYS A 452 29.79 12.90 15.11
C LYS A 452 29.97 14.07 16.07
N ASN A 453 28.89 14.56 16.67
CA ASN A 453 28.99 15.67 17.63
C ASN A 453 29.76 15.29 18.87
N GLY A 454 29.63 14.04 19.36
CA GLY A 454 30.41 13.51 20.46
C GLY A 454 31.92 13.38 20.17
N ILE A 455 32.31 13.21 18.90
CA ILE A 455 33.71 13.25 18.45
C ILE A 455 34.28 14.68 18.43
N LEU A 456 33.45 15.68 18.12
CA LEU A 456 33.87 17.06 17.99
C LEU A 456 34.01 17.80 19.33
N ILE A 457 33.43 17.27 20.41
CA ILE A 457 33.50 17.79 21.78
C ILE A 457 34.67 17.16 22.49
#